data_1b92bc93153a8a9aec0be24dfc03037c
#
_entry.id   1b92bc93153a8a9aec0be24dfc03037c
#
_cell.length_a   1.000
_cell.length_b   1.000
_cell.length_c   1.000
_cell.angle_alpha   90.00
_cell.angle_beta   90.00
_cell.angle_gamma   90.00
#
_symmetry.space_group_name_H-M   'P 1'
#
loop_
_entity.id
_entity.type
_entity.pdbx_description
1 polymer ?
#
loop_
_entity_poly.entity_id
_entity_poly.type
_entity_poly.pdbx_seq_one_letter_code
_entity_poly.pdbx_strand_id
1 'polypeptide(L)'
;MENNKEAISLLKQTNFSKTIWWKLKVNISGYQNETEDKLVTEIFKNRIFKLIYPNIYKNNHKFSRILVQLYEDGYVCWINLDGLIIEEYELSKNEYSKKENFLIKDKVNSILKWIKDQSELNNEYLWGGTLGPNFDCSGLIQTAFLKHQIFIPRDSFQIKSFCKHLFYYKESYAALRPGDLLFFGNEEKCDHIGIYKGDGLYYHSSGIDFGRNGIGLDTLKKSNDKISLHYKSKLISAGRVVRNYRWDRTIR
;
A
#
# COMPACT_ATOMS: atom_id res chain seq x y z
N MET A 1 9.08 -1.15 -28.52
CA MET A 1 8.06 -0.45 -29.35
C MET A 1 6.87 -1.35 -29.75
N GLU A 2 7.07 -2.63 -30.05
CA GLU A 2 5.94 -3.55 -30.38
C GLU A 2 4.96 -3.78 -29.22
N ASN A 3 5.45 -4.03 -28.00
CA ASN A 3 4.60 -4.31 -26.82
C ASN A 3 3.64 -3.17 -26.46
N ASN A 4 4.02 -1.91 -26.71
CA ASN A 4 3.14 -0.74 -26.48
C ASN A 4 1.94 -0.71 -27.45
N LYS A 5 2.14 -1.12 -28.70
CA LYS A 5 1.07 -1.14 -29.70
C LYS A 5 0.02 -2.19 -29.36
N GLU A 6 0.45 -3.32 -28.81
CA GLU A 6 -0.44 -4.42 -28.39
C GLU A 6 -1.29 -4.01 -27.18
N ALA A 7 -0.70 -3.50 -26.10
CA ALA A 7 -1.44 -3.02 -24.94
C ALA A 7 -2.44 -1.92 -25.30
N ILE A 8 -2.02 -0.94 -26.10
CA ILE A 8 -2.90 0.15 -26.59
C ILE A 8 -4.03 -0.42 -27.43
N SER A 9 -3.77 -1.40 -28.30
CA SER A 9 -4.80 -2.05 -29.14
C SER A 9 -5.84 -2.77 -28.28
N LEU A 10 -5.40 -3.53 -27.29
CA LEU A 10 -6.27 -4.24 -26.34
C LEU A 10 -7.14 -3.26 -25.55
N LEU A 11 -6.55 -2.21 -24.99
CA LEU A 11 -7.28 -1.21 -24.21
C LEU A 11 -8.28 -0.43 -25.07
N LYS A 12 -7.99 -0.17 -26.37
CA LYS A 12 -8.91 0.47 -27.32
C LYS A 12 -10.13 -0.38 -27.66
N GLN A 13 -10.02 -1.69 -27.56
CA GLN A 13 -11.15 -2.61 -27.79
C GLN A 13 -12.08 -2.69 -26.57
N THR A 14 -11.72 -2.05 -25.45
CA THR A 14 -12.52 -2.07 -24.22
C THR A 14 -13.89 -1.43 -24.50
N ASN A 15 -14.94 -2.23 -24.43
CA ASN A 15 -16.31 -1.74 -24.48
C ASN A 15 -16.74 -1.28 -23.08
N PHE A 16 -16.89 0.03 -22.89
CA PHE A 16 -17.22 0.64 -21.60
C PHE A 16 -18.62 0.31 -21.05
N SER A 17 -19.46 -0.37 -21.85
CA SER A 17 -20.73 -0.91 -21.35
C SER A 17 -20.54 -2.10 -20.39
N LYS A 18 -19.34 -2.71 -20.38
CA LYS A 18 -18.98 -3.86 -19.53
C LYS A 18 -17.67 -3.56 -18.84
N THR A 19 -17.60 -3.81 -17.52
CA THR A 19 -16.35 -3.70 -16.78
C THR A 19 -15.38 -4.79 -17.21
N ILE A 20 -14.27 -4.42 -17.84
CA ILE A 20 -13.18 -5.31 -18.20
C ILE A 20 -12.04 -5.12 -17.20
N TRP A 21 -11.53 -6.23 -16.71
CA TRP A 21 -10.36 -6.26 -15.83
C TRP A 21 -9.13 -6.69 -16.61
N TRP A 22 -8.01 -6.10 -16.25
CA TRP A 22 -6.71 -6.35 -16.86
C TRP A 22 -5.72 -6.81 -15.80
N LYS A 23 -4.88 -7.77 -16.16
CA LYS A 23 -3.81 -8.26 -15.28
C LYS A 23 -2.45 -7.80 -15.78
N LEU A 24 -1.64 -7.25 -14.90
CA LEU A 24 -0.29 -6.83 -15.20
C LEU A 24 0.65 -8.02 -15.37
N LYS A 25 1.48 -7.98 -16.40
CA LYS A 25 2.54 -8.98 -16.67
C LYS A 25 3.92 -8.47 -16.25
N VAL A 26 4.03 -7.20 -15.89
CA VAL A 26 5.26 -6.52 -15.44
C VAL A 26 4.98 -5.69 -14.20
N ASN A 27 6.04 -5.35 -13.45
CA ASN A 27 5.93 -4.32 -12.40
C ASN A 27 5.90 -2.94 -13.06
N ILE A 28 5.07 -2.03 -12.56
CA ILE A 28 4.95 -0.67 -13.09
C ILE A 28 4.81 0.34 -11.96
N SER A 29 5.07 1.60 -12.26
CA SER A 29 4.85 2.75 -11.38
C SER A 29 3.45 3.33 -11.56
N GLY A 30 2.82 3.74 -10.44
CA GLY A 30 1.59 4.50 -10.41
C GLY A 30 1.85 5.93 -9.94
N TYR A 31 1.30 6.91 -10.63
CA TYR A 31 1.54 8.34 -10.44
C TYR A 31 0.29 9.07 -9.97
N GLN A 32 0.49 10.23 -9.33
CA GLN A 32 -0.58 11.04 -8.77
C GLN A 32 -1.46 11.66 -9.86
N ASN A 33 -0.86 12.09 -10.96
CA ASN A 33 -1.55 12.71 -12.06
C ASN A 33 -0.99 12.28 -13.42
N GLU A 34 -1.57 12.82 -14.49
CA GLU A 34 -1.26 12.46 -15.86
C GLU A 34 0.14 12.90 -16.31
N THR A 35 0.66 14.01 -15.80
CA THR A 35 1.81 14.73 -16.35
C THR A 35 3.03 14.76 -15.45
N GLU A 36 2.85 14.74 -14.12
CA GLU A 36 3.96 14.85 -13.17
C GLU A 36 4.47 13.48 -12.73
N ASP A 37 5.79 13.35 -12.59
CA ASP A 37 6.44 12.11 -12.16
C ASP A 37 6.41 11.90 -10.64
N LYS A 38 5.30 12.32 -10.00
CA LYS A 38 5.09 12.09 -8.59
C LYS A 38 4.55 10.68 -8.36
N LEU A 39 5.44 9.78 -7.98
CA LEU A 39 5.11 8.41 -7.61
C LEU A 39 4.13 8.40 -6.43
N VAL A 40 3.10 7.56 -6.48
CA VAL A 40 2.16 7.34 -5.35
C VAL A 40 2.06 5.88 -4.98
N THR A 41 2.40 4.99 -5.89
CA THR A 41 2.51 3.56 -5.62
C THR A 41 3.36 2.90 -6.70
N GLU A 42 3.96 1.78 -6.38
CA GLU A 42 4.42 0.81 -7.37
C GLU A 42 3.45 -0.35 -7.41
N ILE A 43 3.30 -1.00 -8.57
CA ILE A 43 2.29 -2.02 -8.79
C ILE A 43 2.97 -3.30 -9.23
N PHE A 44 2.85 -4.35 -8.41
CA PHE A 44 3.42 -5.66 -8.70
C PHE A 44 2.83 -6.29 -9.96
N LYS A 45 3.65 -7.03 -10.68
CA LYS A 45 3.19 -8.04 -11.64
C LYS A 45 2.09 -8.90 -11.02
N ASN A 46 1.11 -9.26 -11.83
CA ASN A 46 -0.08 -10.04 -11.47
C ASN A 46 -1.16 -9.29 -10.68
N ARG A 47 -0.97 -8.02 -10.33
CA ARG A 47 -2.09 -7.20 -9.84
C ARG A 47 -3.07 -6.90 -10.97
N ILE A 48 -4.32 -6.74 -10.58
CA ILE A 48 -5.45 -6.58 -11.48
C ILE A 48 -5.94 -5.14 -11.42
N PHE A 49 -6.35 -4.58 -12.54
CA PHE A 49 -6.90 -3.24 -12.61
C PHE A 49 -8.01 -3.12 -13.64
N LYS A 50 -8.81 -2.08 -13.53
CA LYS A 50 -9.73 -1.62 -14.58
C LYS A 50 -9.41 -0.19 -14.98
N LEU A 51 -9.79 0.19 -16.19
CA LEU A 51 -9.80 1.59 -16.61
C LEU A 51 -10.93 2.35 -15.90
N ILE A 52 -10.62 3.56 -15.38
CA ILE A 52 -11.64 4.45 -14.80
C ILE A 52 -12.19 5.37 -15.89
N TYR A 53 -11.31 5.86 -16.77
CA TYR A 53 -11.70 6.83 -17.77
C TYR A 53 -11.06 6.53 -19.12
N PRO A 54 -11.85 6.57 -20.22
CA PRO A 54 -11.41 6.17 -21.55
C PRO A 54 -10.64 7.26 -22.32
N ASN A 55 -9.83 8.08 -21.68
CA ASN A 55 -9.07 9.14 -22.34
C ASN A 55 -8.02 8.65 -23.36
N ILE A 56 -7.99 7.35 -23.68
CA ILE A 56 -7.19 6.79 -24.78
C ILE A 56 -7.56 7.42 -26.14
N TYR A 57 -8.71 8.08 -26.21
CA TYR A 57 -9.29 8.58 -27.46
C TYR A 57 -9.21 10.10 -27.69
N LYS A 58 -8.79 10.89 -26.71
CA LYS A 58 -8.72 12.34 -26.90
C LYS A 58 -7.41 12.75 -27.53
N ASN A 59 -7.53 13.03 -28.82
CA ASN A 59 -6.65 13.89 -29.66
C ASN A 59 -5.19 13.42 -29.80
N ASN A 60 -4.73 13.41 -31.02
CA ASN A 60 -3.39 13.42 -31.62
C ASN A 60 -2.16 13.86 -30.77
N HIS A 61 -2.31 13.99 -29.46
CA HIS A 61 -1.27 14.32 -28.51
C HIS A 61 -1.02 13.14 -27.57
N LYS A 62 0.21 12.75 -27.49
CA LYS A 62 0.90 11.81 -26.60
C LYS A 62 0.38 11.82 -25.16
N PHE A 63 -0.75 11.21 -24.86
CA PHE A 63 -1.00 10.81 -23.48
C PHE A 63 -0.17 9.55 -23.24
N SER A 64 0.87 9.69 -22.41
CA SER A 64 1.70 8.56 -22.02
C SER A 64 1.09 7.76 -20.87
N ARG A 65 0.00 8.26 -20.22
CA ARG A 65 -0.61 7.67 -19.04
C ARG A 65 -2.11 7.46 -19.16
N ILE A 66 -2.61 6.44 -18.45
CA ILE A 66 -4.02 6.12 -18.28
C ILE A 66 -4.39 6.04 -16.79
N LEU A 67 -5.63 6.43 -16.46
CA LEU A 67 -6.17 6.35 -15.11
C LEU A 67 -6.77 4.98 -14.87
N VAL A 68 -6.29 4.31 -13.83
CA VAL A 68 -6.71 2.95 -13.47
C VAL A 68 -7.15 2.86 -12.02
N GLN A 69 -7.95 1.85 -11.72
CA GLN A 69 -8.29 1.45 -10.36
C GLN A 69 -7.84 0.01 -10.13
N LEU A 70 -7.03 -0.18 -9.11
CA LEU A 70 -6.54 -1.49 -8.71
C LEU A 70 -7.66 -2.29 -8.04
N TYR A 71 -7.69 -3.59 -8.32
CA TYR A 71 -8.75 -4.47 -7.82
C TYR A 71 -8.62 -4.78 -6.33
N GLU A 72 -7.40 -4.97 -5.84
CA GLU A 72 -7.16 -5.51 -4.51
C GLU A 72 -7.47 -4.50 -3.40
N ASP A 73 -7.18 -3.23 -3.64
CA ASP A 73 -7.31 -2.14 -2.65
C ASP A 73 -8.17 -0.97 -3.12
N GLY A 74 -8.63 -1.00 -4.38
CA GLY A 74 -9.41 0.08 -4.98
C GLY A 74 -8.60 1.34 -5.25
N TYR A 75 -7.27 1.28 -5.12
CA TYR A 75 -6.41 2.45 -5.28
C TYR A 75 -6.44 2.98 -6.71
N VAL A 76 -6.56 4.29 -6.84
CA VAL A 76 -6.66 4.97 -8.13
C VAL A 76 -5.35 5.69 -8.40
N CYS A 77 -4.75 5.44 -9.57
CA CYS A 77 -3.50 6.08 -9.98
C CYS A 77 -3.38 6.12 -11.50
N TRP A 78 -2.44 6.93 -11.97
CA TRP A 78 -2.07 6.99 -13.38
C TRP A 78 -0.90 6.04 -13.65
N ILE A 79 -0.96 5.26 -14.73
CA ILE A 79 0.10 4.36 -15.16
C ILE A 79 0.58 4.70 -16.56
N ASN A 80 1.88 4.52 -16.81
CA ASN A 80 2.45 4.71 -18.13
C ASN A 80 1.97 3.62 -19.10
N LEU A 81 1.70 4.02 -20.34
CA LEU A 81 1.46 3.09 -21.45
C LEU A 81 2.78 2.49 -21.96
N ASP A 82 3.88 3.21 -21.80
CA ASP A 82 5.20 2.73 -22.22
C ASP A 82 5.65 1.57 -21.35
N GLY A 83 6.01 0.46 -21.99
CA GLY A 83 6.39 -0.77 -21.30
C GLY A 83 5.24 -1.55 -20.65
N LEU A 84 3.99 -1.10 -20.82
CA LEU A 84 2.82 -1.79 -20.27
C LEU A 84 2.59 -3.12 -21.01
N ILE A 85 2.58 -4.22 -20.26
CA ILE A 85 2.23 -5.55 -20.75
C ILE A 85 1.08 -6.08 -19.90
N ILE A 86 -0.05 -6.39 -20.56
CA ILE A 86 -1.30 -6.78 -19.91
C ILE A 86 -1.94 -7.99 -20.59
N GLU A 87 -2.81 -8.64 -19.87
CA GLU A 87 -3.76 -9.62 -20.42
C GLU A 87 -5.15 -9.35 -19.86
N GLU A 88 -6.20 -9.68 -20.64
CA GLU A 88 -7.56 -9.63 -20.13
C GLU A 88 -7.73 -10.63 -18.99
N TYR A 89 -8.47 -10.24 -17.96
CA TYR A 89 -8.64 -11.05 -16.76
C TYR A 89 -10.13 -11.23 -16.42
N GLU A 90 -10.57 -12.47 -16.39
CA GLU A 90 -11.92 -12.80 -15.98
C GLU A 90 -11.99 -13.05 -14.47
N LEU A 91 -12.67 -12.17 -13.73
CA LEU A 91 -12.84 -12.31 -12.29
C LEU A 91 -13.69 -13.53 -11.97
N SER A 92 -13.15 -14.50 -11.28
CA SER A 92 -13.94 -15.60 -10.74
C SER A 92 -14.84 -15.09 -9.60
N LYS A 93 -16.11 -15.54 -9.54
CA LYS A 93 -17.07 -15.17 -8.48
C LYS A 93 -16.56 -15.48 -7.05
N ASN A 94 -15.51 -16.29 -6.92
CA ASN A 94 -14.96 -16.76 -5.65
C ASN A 94 -13.56 -16.25 -5.34
N GLU A 95 -13.04 -15.27 -6.08
CA GLU A 95 -11.65 -14.83 -5.92
C GLU A 95 -11.36 -14.24 -4.51
N TYR A 96 -12.34 -13.56 -3.92
CA TYR A 96 -12.25 -13.08 -2.54
C TYR A 96 -12.63 -14.13 -1.48
N SER A 97 -13.57 -15.04 -1.78
CA SER A 97 -14.11 -15.97 -0.79
C SER A 97 -13.12 -17.05 -0.37
N LYS A 98 -12.20 -17.44 -1.25
CA LYS A 98 -11.16 -18.44 -0.94
C LYS A 98 -10.10 -17.94 0.05
N LYS A 99 -10.03 -16.60 0.29
CA LYS A 99 -8.99 -15.96 1.12
C LYS A 99 -9.48 -15.56 2.52
N GLU A 100 -10.75 -15.76 2.87
CA GLU A 100 -11.32 -15.35 4.17
C GLU A 100 -11.03 -16.29 5.34
N ASN A 101 -10.46 -17.47 5.11
CA ASN A 101 -10.32 -18.52 6.13
C ASN A 101 -9.03 -18.43 6.97
N PHE A 102 -8.24 -17.37 6.85
CA PHE A 102 -7.03 -17.19 7.67
C PHE A 102 -7.32 -16.28 8.86
N LEU A 103 -6.99 -16.75 10.05
CA LEU A 103 -6.92 -15.86 11.20
C LEU A 103 -5.68 -14.98 11.03
N ILE A 104 -5.87 -13.69 10.81
CA ILE A 104 -4.78 -12.71 10.60
C ILE A 104 -3.74 -12.80 11.73
N LYS A 105 -4.20 -13.07 12.95
CA LYS A 105 -3.32 -13.28 14.12
C LYS A 105 -2.24 -14.34 13.90
N ASP A 106 -2.53 -15.39 13.13
CA ASP A 106 -1.59 -16.50 12.88
C ASP A 106 -0.49 -16.11 11.87
N LYS A 107 -0.69 -15.02 11.14
CA LYS A 107 0.28 -14.49 10.16
C LYS A 107 1.18 -13.39 10.73
N VAL A 108 0.87 -12.86 11.90
CA VAL A 108 1.59 -11.71 12.48
C VAL A 108 3.10 -11.96 12.59
N ASN A 109 3.51 -13.13 13.09
CA ASN A 109 4.93 -13.45 13.24
C ASN A 109 5.65 -13.50 11.88
N SER A 110 4.99 -14.04 10.84
CA SER A 110 5.55 -14.09 9.48
C SER A 110 5.62 -12.70 8.84
N ILE A 111 4.63 -11.84 9.10
CA ILE A 111 4.61 -10.43 8.66
C ILE A 111 5.79 -9.67 9.29
N LEU A 112 5.95 -9.77 10.61
CA LEU A 112 7.03 -9.10 11.33
C LEU A 112 8.40 -9.65 10.94
N LYS A 113 8.52 -10.96 10.70
CA LYS A 113 9.74 -11.56 10.16
C LYS A 113 10.09 -10.99 8.80
N TRP A 114 9.11 -10.93 7.89
CA TRP A 114 9.33 -10.38 6.56
C TRP A 114 9.82 -8.92 6.62
N ILE A 115 9.21 -8.08 7.47
CA ILE A 115 9.63 -6.68 7.65
C ILE A 115 11.07 -6.62 8.19
N LYS A 116 11.40 -7.46 9.17
CA LYS A 116 12.77 -7.57 9.70
C LYS A 116 13.75 -7.93 8.58
N ASP A 117 13.44 -8.96 7.79
CA ASP A 117 14.28 -9.38 6.68
C ASP A 117 14.48 -8.23 5.65
N GLN A 118 13.43 -7.42 5.38
CA GLN A 118 13.56 -6.22 4.52
C GLN A 118 14.43 -5.14 5.18
N SER A 119 14.36 -4.95 6.48
CA SER A 119 15.16 -3.94 7.19
C SER A 119 16.67 -4.25 7.20
N GLU A 120 17.03 -5.50 6.97
CA GLU A 120 18.43 -5.97 6.87
C GLU A 120 19.03 -5.78 5.46
N LEU A 121 18.20 -5.48 4.45
CA LEU A 121 18.67 -5.13 3.12
C LEU A 121 19.15 -3.68 3.06
N ASN A 122 20.01 -3.36 2.10
CA ASN A 122 20.29 -1.97 1.78
C ASN A 122 19.03 -1.32 1.22
N ASN A 123 18.44 -0.41 1.97
CA ASN A 123 17.15 0.23 1.63
C ASN A 123 17.18 1.71 1.98
N GLU A 124 16.41 2.48 1.24
CA GLU A 124 16.15 3.89 1.46
C GLU A 124 14.65 4.18 1.45
N TYR A 125 14.26 5.30 2.03
CA TYR A 125 12.88 5.76 1.96
C TYR A 125 12.55 6.20 0.52
N LEU A 126 11.53 5.60 -0.06
CA LEU A 126 11.01 5.98 -1.36
C LEU A 126 9.52 6.34 -1.23
N TRP A 127 9.18 7.61 -1.44
CA TRP A 127 7.77 8.01 -1.49
C TRP A 127 7.03 7.24 -2.59
N GLY A 128 5.91 6.60 -2.25
CA GLY A 128 5.18 5.73 -3.18
C GLY A 128 5.75 4.31 -3.32
N GLY A 129 6.90 4.01 -2.69
CA GLY A 129 7.56 2.72 -2.79
C GLY A 129 6.77 1.58 -2.15
N THR A 130 6.60 0.49 -2.89
CA THR A 130 5.91 -0.74 -2.46
C THR A 130 6.57 -2.02 -2.95
N LEU A 131 7.42 -1.96 -3.98
CA LEU A 131 8.06 -3.17 -4.53
C LEU A 131 9.25 -3.66 -3.70
N GLY A 132 9.92 -2.74 -2.99
CA GLY A 132 11.14 -3.00 -2.24
C GLY A 132 12.43 -3.00 -3.11
N PRO A 133 13.59 -2.87 -2.47
CA PRO A 133 13.79 -2.77 -1.01
C PRO A 133 13.39 -1.41 -0.42
N ASN A 134 13.10 -0.40 -1.28
CA ASN A 134 12.77 0.97 -0.91
C ASN A 134 11.26 1.13 -0.75
N PHE A 135 10.83 1.51 0.45
CA PHE A 135 9.42 1.64 0.79
C PHE A 135 9.10 3.01 1.37
N ASP A 136 7.86 3.49 1.16
CA ASP A 136 7.30 4.47 2.10
C ASP A 136 6.68 3.78 3.32
N CYS A 137 6.19 4.56 4.28
CA CYS A 137 5.68 4.04 5.53
C CYS A 137 4.50 3.08 5.36
N SER A 138 3.49 3.47 4.58
CA SER A 138 2.30 2.64 4.34
C SER A 138 2.54 1.54 3.30
N GLY A 139 3.44 1.76 2.35
CA GLY A 139 3.85 0.77 1.35
C GLY A 139 4.57 -0.43 1.98
N LEU A 140 5.45 -0.20 2.96
CA LEU A 140 6.07 -1.27 3.74
C LEU A 140 4.99 -2.15 4.41
N ILE A 141 4.05 -1.51 5.11
CA ILE A 141 2.98 -2.20 5.84
C ILE A 141 2.06 -2.92 4.86
N GLN A 142 1.57 -2.23 3.82
CA GLN A 142 0.68 -2.84 2.82
C GLN A 142 1.33 -4.05 2.17
N THR A 143 2.59 -3.95 1.75
CA THR A 143 3.30 -5.05 1.10
C THR A 143 3.53 -6.22 2.04
N ALA A 144 3.88 -5.97 3.30
CA ALA A 144 4.03 -7.02 4.30
C ALA A 144 2.75 -7.83 4.49
N PHE A 145 1.61 -7.17 4.57
CA PHE A 145 0.30 -7.84 4.65
C PHE A 145 -0.05 -8.55 3.34
N LEU A 146 0.16 -7.91 2.19
CA LEU A 146 -0.13 -8.48 0.86
C LEU A 146 0.68 -9.77 0.60
N LYS A 147 1.96 -9.83 0.98
CA LYS A 147 2.80 -11.04 0.89
C LYS A 147 2.20 -12.22 1.66
N HIS A 148 1.37 -11.94 2.65
CA HIS A 148 0.66 -12.95 3.45
C HIS A 148 -0.82 -13.08 3.05
N GLN A 149 -1.20 -12.57 1.86
CA GLN A 149 -2.54 -12.65 1.28
C GLN A 149 -3.61 -11.89 2.11
N ILE A 150 -3.18 -10.85 2.84
CA ILE A 150 -4.06 -9.96 3.58
C ILE A 150 -4.07 -8.62 2.87
N PHE A 151 -5.25 -8.19 2.45
CA PHE A 151 -5.44 -6.90 1.77
C PHE A 151 -5.76 -5.81 2.79
N ILE A 152 -5.07 -4.68 2.67
CA ILE A 152 -5.33 -3.45 3.41
C ILE A 152 -5.26 -2.25 2.45
N PRO A 153 -5.84 -1.10 2.78
CA PRO A 153 -5.74 0.10 1.95
C PRO A 153 -4.28 0.54 1.72
N ARG A 154 -4.08 1.45 0.74
CA ARG A 154 -2.75 1.95 0.39
C ARG A 154 -2.24 3.04 1.33
N ASP A 155 -3.08 4.02 1.66
CA ASP A 155 -2.64 5.21 2.39
C ASP A 155 -2.84 5.06 3.91
N SER A 156 -1.93 5.65 4.70
CA SER A 156 -1.92 5.54 6.16
C SER A 156 -3.25 5.94 6.80
N PHE A 157 -3.89 7.02 6.33
CA PHE A 157 -5.18 7.48 6.84
C PHE A 157 -6.33 6.51 6.51
N GLN A 158 -6.28 5.87 5.34
CA GLN A 158 -7.26 4.84 4.95
C GLN A 158 -7.07 3.57 5.80
N ILE A 159 -5.81 3.16 6.03
CA ILE A 159 -5.49 2.02 6.91
C ILE A 159 -5.99 2.30 8.33
N LYS A 160 -5.76 3.51 8.85
CA LYS A 160 -6.27 3.93 10.16
C LYS A 160 -7.79 3.77 10.27
N SER A 161 -8.52 4.26 9.27
CA SER A 161 -9.99 4.19 9.22
C SER A 161 -10.52 2.76 9.07
N PHE A 162 -9.76 1.89 8.41
CA PHE A 162 -10.11 0.49 8.18
C PHE A 162 -9.90 -0.40 9.42
N CYS A 163 -8.85 -0.12 10.21
CA CYS A 163 -8.48 -0.93 11.37
C CYS A 163 -9.55 -0.90 12.48
N LYS A 164 -9.64 -2.00 13.24
CA LYS A 164 -10.30 -1.95 14.54
C LYS A 164 -9.50 -1.03 15.45
N HIS A 165 -10.11 0.07 15.87
CA HIS A 165 -9.50 1.02 16.79
C HIS A 165 -9.14 0.35 18.12
N LEU A 166 -7.96 0.67 18.67
CA LEU A 166 -7.50 0.21 19.95
C LEU A 166 -7.42 1.39 20.93
N PHE A 167 -8.05 1.23 22.08
CA PHE A 167 -7.82 2.15 23.19
C PHE A 167 -6.43 1.89 23.76
N TYR A 168 -5.58 2.92 23.74
CA TYR A 168 -4.28 2.86 24.40
C TYR A 168 -4.04 4.17 25.16
N TYR A 169 -3.35 4.09 26.27
CA TYR A 169 -2.89 5.27 26.99
C TYR A 169 -1.44 5.55 26.59
N LYS A 170 -1.11 6.83 26.36
CA LYS A 170 0.21 7.26 25.86
C LYS A 170 1.41 6.71 26.64
N GLU A 171 1.22 6.27 27.86
CA GLU A 171 2.26 5.71 28.74
C GLU A 171 2.14 4.23 29.01
N SER A 172 1.11 3.56 28.49
CA SER A 172 0.90 2.13 28.68
C SER A 172 0.71 1.42 27.36
N TYR A 173 1.63 0.52 27.03
CA TYR A 173 1.58 -0.30 25.81
C TYR A 173 1.00 -1.69 26.09
N ALA A 174 0.47 -1.93 27.30
CA ALA A 174 -0.03 -3.24 27.73
C ALA A 174 -1.20 -3.76 26.86
N ALA A 175 -1.97 -2.86 26.23
CA ALA A 175 -3.05 -3.23 25.32
C ALA A 175 -2.57 -3.60 23.92
N LEU A 176 -1.35 -3.20 23.54
CA LEU A 176 -0.79 -3.47 22.22
C LEU A 176 -0.24 -4.90 22.14
N ARG A 177 -0.44 -5.51 20.98
CA ARG A 177 0.08 -6.83 20.63
C ARG A 177 0.94 -6.74 19.38
N PRO A 178 1.94 -7.60 19.20
CA PRO A 178 2.67 -7.69 17.95
C PRO A 178 1.71 -7.73 16.76
N GLY A 179 2.00 -6.93 15.71
CA GLY A 179 1.15 -6.78 14.52
C GLY A 179 0.11 -5.65 14.60
N ASP A 180 -0.07 -5.00 15.74
CA ASP A 180 -0.88 -3.78 15.82
C ASP A 180 -0.20 -2.64 15.07
N LEU A 181 -1.00 -1.81 14.40
CA LEU A 181 -0.53 -0.67 13.65
C LEU A 181 -0.56 0.58 14.51
N LEU A 182 0.50 1.36 14.44
CA LEU A 182 0.66 2.62 15.13
C LEU A 182 0.51 3.75 14.11
N PHE A 183 -0.33 4.72 14.43
CA PHE A 183 -0.63 5.85 13.54
C PHE A 183 -0.09 7.13 14.14
N PHE A 184 0.66 7.87 13.32
CA PHE A 184 1.32 9.08 13.73
C PHE A 184 0.84 10.27 12.89
N GLY A 185 0.93 11.47 13.44
CA GLY A 185 0.50 12.70 12.80
C GLY A 185 -0.01 13.73 13.82
N ASN A 186 -1.11 14.38 13.50
CA ASN A 186 -1.84 15.27 14.40
C ASN A 186 -3.34 14.88 14.43
N GLU A 187 -4.17 15.66 15.13
CA GLU A 187 -5.60 15.37 15.27
C GLU A 187 -6.34 15.34 13.93
N GLU A 188 -5.91 16.17 12.98
CA GLU A 188 -6.55 16.31 11.67
C GLU A 188 -6.02 15.29 10.64
N LYS A 189 -4.73 14.91 10.73
CA LYS A 189 -4.06 14.14 9.68
C LYS A 189 -3.19 13.02 10.24
N CYS A 190 -3.47 11.80 9.77
CA CYS A 190 -2.55 10.67 9.90
C CYS A 190 -1.62 10.67 8.69
N ASP A 191 -0.36 10.98 8.88
CA ASP A 191 0.64 11.09 7.81
C ASP A 191 1.73 10.03 7.88
N HIS A 192 1.77 9.23 8.95
CA HIS A 192 2.76 8.19 9.09
C HIS A 192 2.19 6.97 9.83
N ILE A 193 2.81 5.80 9.59
CA ILE A 193 2.38 4.51 10.12
C ILE A 193 3.59 3.61 10.44
N GLY A 194 3.46 2.82 11.49
CA GLY A 194 4.38 1.75 11.85
C GLY A 194 3.65 0.49 12.30
N ILE A 195 4.37 -0.61 12.48
CA ILE A 195 3.84 -1.86 13.00
C ILE A 195 4.54 -2.24 14.30
N TYR A 196 3.75 -2.47 15.33
CA TYR A 196 4.23 -2.83 16.65
C TYR A 196 4.82 -4.24 16.66
N LYS A 197 6.07 -4.34 17.11
CA LYS A 197 6.81 -5.61 17.21
C LYS A 197 6.60 -6.29 18.57
N GLY A 198 6.27 -5.52 19.57
CA GLY A 198 6.25 -5.94 20.97
C GLY A 198 7.28 -5.19 21.80
N ASP A 199 7.15 -5.26 23.11
CA ASP A 199 8.08 -4.66 24.07
C ASP A 199 8.37 -3.16 23.85
N GLY A 200 7.37 -2.42 23.39
CA GLY A 200 7.50 -0.99 23.07
C GLY A 200 8.23 -0.69 21.76
N LEU A 201 8.63 -1.70 21.00
CA LEU A 201 9.33 -1.56 19.73
C LEU A 201 8.37 -1.63 18.53
N TYR A 202 8.69 -0.90 17.46
CA TYR A 202 7.92 -0.92 16.22
C TYR A 202 8.81 -0.69 15.01
N TYR A 203 8.46 -1.33 13.89
CA TYR A 203 9.07 -1.06 12.58
C TYR A 203 8.27 0.01 11.84
N HIS A 204 8.98 0.85 11.10
CA HIS A 204 8.42 1.78 10.12
C HIS A 204 9.47 2.11 9.05
N SER A 205 9.03 2.63 7.90
CA SER A 205 9.92 3.25 6.91
C SER A 205 9.74 4.77 6.99
N SER A 206 10.83 5.53 7.16
CA SER A 206 10.80 6.97 7.40
C SER A 206 11.85 7.71 6.57
N GLY A 207 11.52 8.94 6.15
CA GLY A 207 12.40 9.78 5.35
C GLY A 207 13.64 10.26 6.10
N ILE A 208 14.51 10.99 5.40
CA ILE A 208 15.81 11.43 5.92
C ILE A 208 15.69 12.54 6.96
N ASP A 209 14.72 13.46 6.82
CA ASP A 209 14.66 14.66 7.65
C ASP A 209 14.36 14.36 9.13
N PHE A 210 13.44 13.43 9.37
CA PHE A 210 12.97 13.05 10.71
C PHE A 210 12.94 11.54 10.90
N GLY A 211 13.81 10.81 10.23
CA GLY A 211 13.74 9.37 10.22
C GLY A 211 15.06 8.68 9.95
N ARG A 212 14.94 7.41 9.62
CA ARG A 212 16.08 6.50 9.39
C ARG A 212 16.55 6.47 7.94
N ASN A 213 15.92 7.24 7.05
CA ASN A 213 16.07 7.13 5.60
C ASN A 213 15.89 5.69 5.12
N GLY A 214 14.78 5.07 5.50
CA GLY A 214 14.47 3.68 5.19
C GLY A 214 13.76 3.00 6.34
N ILE A 215 13.85 1.66 6.39
CA ILE A 215 13.19 0.84 7.40
C ILE A 215 13.99 0.87 8.69
N GLY A 216 13.37 1.38 9.76
CA GLY A 216 13.95 1.45 11.09
C GLY A 216 13.15 0.68 12.15
N LEU A 217 13.82 0.37 13.25
CA LEU A 217 13.23 -0.15 14.47
C LEU A 217 13.36 0.90 15.57
N ASP A 218 12.22 1.46 15.97
CA ASP A 218 12.15 2.54 16.96
C ASP A 218 11.34 2.13 18.18
N THR A 219 11.36 2.97 19.23
CA THR A 219 10.75 2.63 20.52
C THR A 219 9.76 3.70 21.01
N LEU A 220 8.67 3.21 21.61
CA LEU A 220 7.72 4.03 22.36
C LEU A 220 8.16 4.21 23.83
N LYS A 221 9.15 3.45 24.31
CA LYS A 221 9.69 3.58 25.67
C LYS A 221 10.47 4.88 25.84
N LYS A 222 10.88 5.18 27.05
CA LYS A 222 11.80 6.29 27.30
C LYS A 222 13.11 6.06 26.55
N SER A 223 13.54 7.04 25.79
CA SER A 223 14.74 6.97 24.94
C SER A 223 15.36 8.36 24.83
N ASN A 224 16.66 8.42 24.55
CA ASN A 224 17.37 9.63 24.18
C ASN A 224 17.54 9.77 22.64
N ASP A 225 17.08 8.78 21.89
CA ASP A 225 17.10 8.81 20.42
C ASP A 225 16.08 9.81 19.89
N LYS A 226 16.56 10.78 19.12
CA LYS A 226 15.74 11.89 18.61
C LYS A 226 14.60 11.43 17.72
N ILE A 227 14.82 10.37 16.93
CA ILE A 227 13.81 9.83 15.99
C ILE A 227 12.70 9.15 16.76
N SER A 228 13.04 8.28 17.70
CA SER A 228 12.06 7.64 18.60
C SER A 228 11.24 8.67 19.37
N LEU A 229 11.88 9.72 19.89
CA LEU A 229 11.19 10.81 20.60
C LEU A 229 10.22 11.58 19.66
N HIS A 230 10.68 11.90 18.44
CA HIS A 230 9.86 12.58 17.44
C HIS A 230 8.57 11.81 17.14
N TYR A 231 8.69 10.51 16.77
CA TYR A 231 7.50 9.72 16.47
C TYR A 231 6.64 9.42 17.69
N LYS A 232 7.25 9.20 18.87
CA LYS A 232 6.50 9.05 20.12
C LYS A 232 5.60 10.27 20.40
N SER A 233 6.11 11.49 20.18
CA SER A 233 5.33 12.72 20.38
C SER A 233 4.15 12.84 19.40
N LYS A 234 4.28 12.27 18.21
CA LYS A 234 3.29 12.29 17.14
C LYS A 234 2.32 11.08 17.14
N LEU A 235 2.45 10.15 18.08
CA LEU A 235 1.56 8.99 18.14
C LEU A 235 0.14 9.43 18.51
N ILE A 236 -0.81 9.24 17.57
CA ILE A 236 -2.21 9.67 17.72
C ILE A 236 -3.18 8.54 18.02
N SER A 237 -2.90 7.33 17.50
CA SER A 237 -3.78 6.17 17.74
C SER A 237 -3.07 4.86 17.40
N ALA A 238 -3.73 3.75 17.77
CA ALA A 238 -3.36 2.40 17.35
C ALA A 238 -4.58 1.65 16.81
N GLY A 239 -4.34 0.67 15.96
CA GLY A 239 -5.39 -0.14 15.38
C GLY A 239 -4.93 -1.55 15.03
N ARG A 240 -5.90 -2.45 14.86
CA ARG A 240 -5.64 -3.85 14.53
C ARG A 240 -6.32 -4.25 13.25
N VAL A 241 -5.60 -4.87 12.34
CA VAL A 241 -6.17 -5.51 11.14
C VAL A 241 -6.86 -6.80 11.59
N VAL A 242 -8.18 -6.85 11.41
CA VAL A 242 -9.00 -8.00 11.86
C VAL A 242 -9.74 -8.69 10.71
N ARG A 243 -9.67 -8.14 9.50
CA ARG A 243 -10.32 -8.66 8.29
C ARG A 243 -9.56 -8.20 7.05
N ASN A 244 -9.84 -8.81 5.91
CA ASN A 244 -9.41 -8.30 4.61
C ASN A 244 -10.19 -7.03 4.24
N TYR A 245 -9.49 -6.08 3.63
CA TYR A 245 -10.11 -4.89 3.05
C TYR A 245 -10.86 -5.25 1.77
N ARG A 246 -12.02 -4.62 1.58
CA ARG A 246 -12.86 -4.75 0.37
C ARG A 246 -13.44 -3.39 0.03
N TRP A 247 -12.82 -2.72 -0.91
CA TRP A 247 -13.21 -1.37 -1.32
C TRP A 247 -14.61 -1.31 -1.95
N ASP A 248 -15.05 -2.38 -2.61
CA ASP A 248 -16.36 -2.51 -3.24
C ASP A 248 -17.53 -2.53 -2.24
N ARG A 249 -17.27 -2.79 -0.95
CA ARG A 249 -18.28 -2.75 0.13
C ARG A 249 -18.40 -1.38 0.79
N THR A 250 -17.52 -0.44 0.49
CA THR A 250 -17.55 0.91 1.08
C THR A 250 -18.37 1.91 0.26
N ILE A 251 -18.86 1.49 -0.91
CA ILE A 251 -19.72 2.29 -1.79
C ILE A 251 -21.17 1.83 -1.61
N ARG A 252 -21.72 1.99 -0.39
CA ARG A 252 -23.15 1.88 -0.12
C ARG A 252 -23.64 3.12 0.60
#